data_784991db6da2edd18af38d4b7a62788a
#
_entry.id   784991db6da2edd18af38d4b7a62788a
#
_cell.length_a   1.000
_cell.length_b   1.000
_cell.length_c   1.000
_cell.angle_alpha   90.00
_cell.angle_beta   90.00
_cell.angle_gamma   90.00
#
_symmetry.space_group_name_H-M   'P 1'
#
loop_
_entity.id
_entity.type
_entity.pdbx_description
1 polymer ?
#
loop_
_entity_poly.entity_id
_entity_poly.type
_entity_poly.pdbx_seq_one_letter_code
_entity_poly.pdbx_strand_id
1 'polypeptide(L)'
;MKKKILACLLILFPIFSLGIAKADTEKTKYVIASDSSFAPFVFQDSSNQYTGIDMDLIKAIAEDQGFEIEITNPGFDAAINAVQSGQADGIIAGMSVTDARKETFDFSDSYYTANTILGVKGSSTISSYEDLNGKTVGVKNGTASQTFLNENQSKYGYKIKTFSDAASMYDSLNTGSIDAVMDDEPVIKYSISQGQKLKTPIKGTPIGDTAFAVKKGSNPELIQMFNNGLANIKKNGQYQKILDKYLKKSNSNTSSSDSTVDETTIWGLLQNNYKQLLSGLGITLALALLSFAIAMVIGIIFGMFSVSPVKALRIISEVFVDVIRGIPLMILAAFIFWGIPNLIESMTGHQNPINDFV
;
A
#
# COMPACT_ATOMS: atom_id res chain seq x y z
N MET A 1 77.44 44.15 -12.40
CA MET A 1 77.62 44.15 -10.93
C MET A 1 76.61 43.22 -10.30
N LYS A 2 77.12 42.31 -9.56
CA LYS A 2 76.57 41.12 -8.97
C LYS A 2 75.46 41.43 -7.91
N LYS A 3 74.28 40.84 -8.00
CA LYS A 3 73.45 40.64 -6.83
C LYS A 3 73.03 39.20 -6.76
N LYS A 4 73.50 38.54 -5.72
CA LYS A 4 73.18 37.18 -5.34
C LYS A 4 71.78 37.18 -4.75
N ILE A 5 70.91 36.38 -5.29
CA ILE A 5 69.59 36.10 -4.73
C ILE A 5 69.73 34.81 -3.93
N LEU A 6 69.62 34.96 -2.62
CA LEU A 6 69.57 33.87 -1.64
C LEU A 6 68.21 33.27 -1.71
N ALA A 7 68.09 32.04 -2.22
CA ALA A 7 66.84 31.27 -2.22
C ALA A 7 66.65 30.66 -0.84
N CYS A 8 65.72 31.14 -0.06
CA CYS A 8 65.22 30.45 1.12
C CYS A 8 64.30 29.30 0.67
N LEU A 9 64.81 28.10 0.80
CA LEU A 9 64.03 26.88 0.66
C LEU A 9 63.17 26.72 1.93
N LEU A 10 61.92 27.13 1.84
CA LEU A 10 60.87 26.75 2.83
C LEU A 10 60.32 25.42 2.39
N ILE A 11 60.78 24.37 3.06
CA ILE A 11 60.19 23.04 2.98
C ILE A 11 58.87 23.10 3.71
N LEU A 12 57.79 23.29 2.97
CA LEU A 12 56.44 23.03 3.46
C LEU A 12 56.23 21.53 3.53
N PHE A 13 56.31 21.00 4.72
CA PHE A 13 55.85 19.66 5.06
C PHE A 13 54.34 19.65 4.96
N PRO A 14 53.71 18.95 4.02
CA PRO A 14 52.26 18.74 4.12
C PRO A 14 52.04 17.76 5.27
N ILE A 15 51.50 18.27 6.37
CA ILE A 15 50.87 17.45 7.39
C ILE A 15 49.72 16.71 6.69
N PHE A 16 49.98 15.49 6.33
CA PHE A 16 48.98 14.54 5.89
C PHE A 16 48.11 14.25 7.10
N SER A 17 47.06 15.08 7.29
CA SER A 17 45.97 14.73 8.15
C SER A 17 45.34 13.50 7.51
N LEU A 18 45.65 12.33 8.03
CA LEU A 18 44.82 11.14 7.87
C LEU A 18 43.48 11.48 8.55
N GLY A 19 42.65 12.20 7.81
CA GLY A 19 41.22 12.18 8.06
C GLY A 19 40.81 10.73 7.83
N ILE A 20 40.50 10.00 8.91
CA ILE A 20 39.71 8.79 8.85
C ILE A 20 38.41 9.25 8.22
N ALA A 21 38.30 9.12 6.91
CA ALA A 21 37.06 9.16 6.21
C ALA A 21 36.26 8.01 6.83
N LYS A 22 35.36 8.35 7.75
CA LYS A 22 34.27 7.49 8.15
C LYS A 22 33.54 7.27 6.83
N ALA A 23 33.77 6.13 6.19
CA ALA A 23 32.94 5.70 5.10
C ALA A 23 31.55 5.62 5.72
N ASP A 24 30.70 6.63 5.47
CA ASP A 24 29.26 6.44 5.55
C ASP A 24 29.00 5.33 4.54
N THR A 25 28.87 4.12 5.05
CA THR A 25 28.36 3.01 4.28
C THR A 25 26.95 3.41 3.93
N GLU A 26 26.77 3.91 2.70
CA GLU A 26 25.47 4.18 2.12
C GLU A 26 24.65 2.89 2.30
N LYS A 27 23.62 2.95 3.13
CA LYS A 27 22.80 1.78 3.41
C LYS A 27 22.10 1.38 2.11
N THR A 28 22.21 0.10 1.77
CA THR A 28 21.51 -0.42 0.61
C THR A 28 19.99 -0.21 0.82
N LYS A 29 19.33 0.44 -0.12
CA LYS A 29 17.90 0.70 -0.11
C LYS A 29 17.20 -0.32 -1.01
N TYR A 30 16.17 -0.99 -0.49
CA TYR A 30 15.35 -1.96 -1.21
C TYR A 30 13.92 -1.47 -1.36
N VAL A 31 13.32 -1.73 -2.53
CA VAL A 31 11.90 -1.48 -2.79
C VAL A 31 11.12 -2.74 -2.44
N ILE A 32 10.23 -2.63 -1.46
CA ILE A 32 9.41 -3.75 -0.96
C ILE A 32 7.96 -3.51 -1.36
N ALA A 33 7.43 -4.40 -2.19
CA ALA A 33 6.03 -4.37 -2.56
C ALA A 33 5.16 -5.07 -1.51
N SER A 34 3.96 -4.56 -1.29
CA SER A 34 2.99 -5.17 -0.37
C SER A 34 1.56 -5.00 -0.89
N ASP A 35 0.61 -5.58 -0.15
CA ASP A 35 -0.81 -5.41 -0.41
C ASP A 35 -1.29 -4.01 0.01
N SER A 36 -2.45 -3.59 -0.47
CA SER A 36 -3.10 -2.34 -0.08
C SER A 36 -4.20 -2.55 0.98
N SER A 37 -4.75 -3.77 1.10
CA SER A 37 -5.91 -4.07 1.96
C SER A 37 -5.96 -5.54 2.35
N PHE A 38 -5.21 -5.92 3.40
CA PHE A 38 -5.14 -7.28 3.93
C PHE A 38 -4.93 -7.28 5.45
N ALA A 39 -5.84 -6.63 6.19
CA ALA A 39 -5.77 -6.56 7.63
C ALA A 39 -5.91 -7.97 8.28
N PRO A 40 -5.11 -8.30 9.31
CA PRO A 40 -4.20 -7.45 10.09
C PRO A 40 -2.75 -7.39 9.56
N PHE A 41 -2.44 -7.96 8.40
CA PHE A 41 -1.08 -8.00 7.85
C PHE A 41 -0.66 -6.65 7.28
N VAL A 42 -1.49 -6.07 6.40
CA VAL A 42 -1.29 -4.73 5.85
C VAL A 42 -2.62 -4.03 5.62
N PHE A 43 -2.75 -2.79 6.10
CA PHE A 43 -3.94 -1.95 5.94
C PHE A 43 -3.62 -0.50 6.26
N GLN A 44 -4.49 0.41 5.86
CA GLN A 44 -4.39 1.82 6.25
C GLN A 44 -5.04 2.07 7.59
N ASP A 45 -4.38 2.82 8.46
CA ASP A 45 -4.94 3.30 9.72
C ASP A 45 -5.80 4.56 9.49
N SER A 46 -6.33 5.12 10.58
CA SER A 46 -7.14 6.35 10.54
C SER A 46 -6.39 7.60 10.04
N SER A 47 -5.07 7.53 9.92
CA SER A 47 -4.20 8.60 9.39
C SER A 47 -3.79 8.33 7.94
N ASN A 48 -4.39 7.34 7.27
CA ASN A 48 -4.03 6.85 5.94
C ASN A 48 -2.59 6.33 5.83
N GLN A 49 -1.98 5.92 6.97
CA GLN A 49 -0.66 5.32 6.98
C GLN A 49 -0.77 3.80 6.92
N TYR A 50 0.04 3.17 6.08
CA TYR A 50 0.10 1.72 6.02
C TYR A 50 0.74 1.15 7.29
N THR A 51 0.01 0.24 7.93
CA THR A 51 0.34 -0.45 9.18
C THR A 51 -0.05 -1.92 9.09
N GLY A 52 0.27 -2.71 10.10
CA GLY A 52 -0.06 -4.12 10.15
C GLY A 52 1.15 -4.98 10.51
N ILE A 53 0.92 -6.28 10.63
CA ILE A 53 1.96 -7.25 11.01
C ILE A 53 3.14 -7.16 10.04
N ASP A 54 2.88 -7.19 8.74
CA ASP A 54 3.90 -7.20 7.71
C ASP A 54 4.70 -5.90 7.69
N MET A 55 4.00 -4.76 7.87
CA MET A 55 4.62 -3.44 7.88
C MET A 55 5.55 -3.24 9.09
N ASP A 56 5.10 -3.68 10.27
CA ASP A 56 5.90 -3.58 11.48
C ASP A 56 7.07 -4.59 11.45
N LEU A 57 6.84 -5.78 10.87
CA LEU A 57 7.84 -6.84 10.76
C LEU A 57 9.00 -6.42 9.84
N ILE A 58 8.70 -5.98 8.62
CA ILE A 58 9.75 -5.61 7.66
C ILE A 58 10.56 -4.39 8.13
N LYS A 59 9.91 -3.41 8.77
CA LYS A 59 10.59 -2.27 9.39
C LYS A 59 11.52 -2.69 10.51
N ALA A 60 11.07 -3.58 11.40
CA ALA A 60 11.89 -4.09 12.50
C ALA A 60 13.09 -4.89 11.99
N ILE A 61 12.92 -5.69 10.94
CA ILE A 61 13.99 -6.46 10.32
C ILE A 61 15.00 -5.53 9.61
N ALA A 62 14.51 -4.52 8.88
CA ALA A 62 15.37 -3.55 8.21
C ALA A 62 16.24 -2.76 9.21
N GLU A 63 15.64 -2.36 10.35
CA GLU A 63 16.36 -1.70 11.44
C GLU A 63 17.41 -2.63 12.07
N ASP A 64 17.07 -3.88 12.38
CA ASP A 64 17.97 -4.87 12.98
C ASP A 64 19.16 -5.19 12.05
N GLN A 65 18.92 -5.28 10.74
CA GLN A 65 19.96 -5.67 9.75
C GLN A 65 20.64 -4.46 9.09
N GLY A 66 20.19 -3.24 9.35
CA GLY A 66 20.83 -2.01 8.94
C GLY A 66 20.66 -1.65 7.46
N PHE A 67 19.61 -2.11 6.78
CA PHE A 67 19.25 -1.68 5.43
C PHE A 67 18.08 -0.71 5.44
N GLU A 68 17.89 0.02 4.34
CA GLU A 68 16.76 0.94 4.13
C GLU A 68 15.71 0.29 3.25
N ILE A 69 14.45 0.66 3.47
CA ILE A 69 13.34 0.17 2.67
C ILE A 69 12.47 1.32 2.17
N GLU A 70 11.99 1.15 0.97
CA GLU A 70 10.86 1.89 0.41
C GLU A 70 9.70 0.91 0.23
N ILE A 71 8.53 1.22 0.79
CA ILE A 71 7.39 0.33 0.75
C ILE A 71 6.38 0.87 -0.24
N THR A 72 5.95 0.03 -1.18
CA THR A 72 4.88 0.32 -2.13
C THR A 72 3.70 -0.62 -1.89
N ASN A 73 2.48 -0.10 -1.98
CA ASN A 73 1.26 -0.87 -1.68
C ASN A 73 0.29 -0.87 -2.87
N PRO A 74 0.66 -1.46 -4.02
CA PRO A 74 -0.16 -1.43 -5.23
C PRO A 74 -1.35 -2.40 -5.21
N GLY A 75 -1.46 -3.26 -4.19
CA GLY A 75 -2.35 -4.41 -4.11
C GLY A 75 -1.65 -5.72 -4.45
N PHE A 76 -2.20 -6.86 -4.01
CA PHE A 76 -1.51 -8.14 -3.99
C PHE A 76 -1.03 -8.61 -5.38
N ASP A 77 -1.91 -8.63 -6.39
CA ASP A 77 -1.55 -9.06 -7.75
C ASP A 77 -0.49 -8.14 -8.37
N ALA A 78 -0.64 -6.83 -8.18
CA ALA A 78 0.30 -5.85 -8.70
C ALA A 78 1.66 -5.95 -7.98
N ALA A 79 1.69 -6.25 -6.67
CA ALA A 79 2.91 -6.49 -5.91
C ALA A 79 3.66 -7.73 -6.40
N ILE A 80 2.95 -8.83 -6.69
CA ILE A 80 3.52 -10.04 -7.32
C ILE A 80 4.18 -9.66 -8.67
N ASN A 81 3.47 -8.93 -9.51
CA ASN A 81 3.96 -8.52 -10.83
C ASN A 81 5.17 -7.57 -10.72
N ALA A 82 5.18 -6.65 -9.76
CA ALA A 82 6.28 -5.72 -9.52
C ALA A 82 7.58 -6.48 -9.19
N VAL A 83 7.52 -7.51 -8.33
CA VAL A 83 8.70 -8.32 -8.01
C VAL A 83 9.13 -9.18 -9.19
N GLN A 84 8.19 -9.81 -9.91
CA GLN A 84 8.53 -10.62 -11.08
C GLN A 84 9.17 -9.81 -12.20
N SER A 85 8.73 -8.56 -12.40
CA SER A 85 9.31 -7.64 -13.40
C SER A 85 10.62 -6.97 -12.94
N GLY A 86 10.96 -7.06 -11.65
CA GLY A 86 12.13 -6.39 -11.06
C GLY A 86 11.91 -4.91 -10.74
N GLN A 87 10.65 -4.45 -10.69
CA GLN A 87 10.29 -3.11 -10.20
C GLN A 87 10.33 -3.03 -8.67
N ALA A 88 10.22 -4.16 -7.98
CA ALA A 88 10.44 -4.27 -6.55
C ALA A 88 11.42 -5.40 -6.26
N ASP A 89 12.20 -5.25 -5.19
CA ASP A 89 13.22 -6.21 -4.77
C ASP A 89 12.64 -7.39 -4.00
N GLY A 90 11.51 -7.19 -3.33
CA GLY A 90 10.84 -8.23 -2.58
C GLY A 90 9.38 -7.91 -2.28
N ILE A 91 8.65 -8.90 -1.79
CA ILE A 91 7.22 -8.79 -1.39
C ILE A 91 7.01 -9.33 0.02
N ILE A 92 6.28 -8.55 0.83
CA ILE A 92 5.71 -8.97 2.11
C ILE A 92 4.22 -8.59 2.13
N ALA A 93 3.34 -9.56 2.04
CA ALA A 93 1.91 -9.34 1.84
C ALA A 93 1.05 -10.51 2.36
N GLY A 94 1.40 -11.10 3.50
CA GLY A 94 0.75 -12.33 3.97
C GLY A 94 0.89 -13.48 2.97
N MET A 95 1.92 -13.48 2.15
CA MET A 95 2.04 -14.37 0.99
C MET A 95 2.32 -15.81 1.38
N SER A 96 1.36 -16.71 1.12
CA SER A 96 1.54 -18.14 1.38
C SER A 96 2.57 -18.76 0.43
N VAL A 97 3.43 -19.62 0.98
CA VAL A 97 4.39 -20.42 0.23
C VAL A 97 3.67 -21.59 -0.44
N THR A 98 3.62 -21.59 -1.77
CA THR A 98 3.04 -22.69 -2.56
C THR A 98 4.07 -23.23 -3.55
N ASP A 99 3.91 -24.47 -4.01
CA ASP A 99 4.87 -25.07 -4.95
C ASP A 99 4.87 -24.32 -6.28
N ALA A 100 3.72 -23.86 -6.77
CA ALA A 100 3.63 -23.02 -7.97
C ALA A 100 4.43 -21.70 -7.81
N ARG A 101 4.38 -21.08 -6.63
CA ARG A 101 5.13 -19.84 -6.38
C ARG A 101 6.63 -20.06 -6.24
N LYS A 102 7.07 -21.22 -5.72
CA LYS A 102 8.50 -21.59 -5.64
C LYS A 102 9.17 -21.71 -7.02
N GLU A 103 8.40 -21.84 -8.08
CA GLU A 103 8.94 -21.82 -9.44
C GLU A 103 9.42 -20.43 -9.87
N THR A 104 8.81 -19.37 -9.33
CA THR A 104 9.05 -17.97 -9.73
C THR A 104 9.63 -17.09 -8.63
N PHE A 105 9.59 -17.55 -7.37
CA PHE A 105 10.11 -16.84 -6.20
C PHE A 105 11.05 -17.69 -5.37
N ASP A 106 11.99 -17.02 -4.71
CA ASP A 106 12.71 -17.56 -3.55
C ASP A 106 12.13 -16.96 -2.28
N PHE A 107 11.93 -17.81 -1.27
CA PHE A 107 11.25 -17.46 -0.03
C PHE A 107 12.22 -17.41 1.16
N SER A 108 11.92 -16.54 2.10
CA SER A 108 12.52 -16.52 3.43
C SER A 108 12.04 -17.70 4.29
N ASP A 109 12.59 -17.78 5.50
CA ASP A 109 11.95 -18.55 6.57
C ASP A 109 10.55 -18.01 6.84
N SER A 110 9.64 -18.93 7.26
CA SER A 110 8.26 -18.56 7.58
C SER A 110 8.19 -17.63 8.79
N TYR A 111 7.42 -16.54 8.62
CA TYR A 111 7.09 -15.67 9.75
C TYR A 111 5.68 -15.88 10.29
N TYR A 112 4.80 -16.58 9.57
CA TYR A 112 3.45 -16.90 10.02
C TYR A 112 2.95 -18.19 9.36
N THR A 113 1.98 -18.88 9.98
CA THR A 113 1.29 -20.03 9.36
C THR A 113 -0.20 -19.73 9.37
N ALA A 114 -0.84 -19.77 8.20
CA ALA A 114 -2.24 -19.45 8.03
C ALA A 114 -3.06 -20.65 7.57
N ASN A 115 -4.34 -20.64 7.97
CA ASN A 115 -5.39 -21.47 7.38
C ASN A 115 -6.25 -20.58 6.48
N THR A 116 -6.82 -21.13 5.41
CA THR A 116 -7.97 -20.53 4.75
C THR A 116 -9.25 -20.95 5.44
N ILE A 117 -10.23 -20.06 5.54
CA ILE A 117 -11.47 -20.32 6.26
C ILE A 117 -12.66 -19.69 5.55
N LEU A 118 -13.82 -20.35 5.63
CA LEU A 118 -15.07 -19.82 5.10
C LEU A 118 -15.67 -18.80 6.08
N GLY A 119 -15.91 -17.57 5.60
CA GLY A 119 -16.66 -16.53 6.28
C GLY A 119 -18.05 -16.35 5.67
N VAL A 120 -19.06 -16.28 6.51
CA VAL A 120 -20.44 -16.03 6.08
C VAL A 120 -21.10 -14.98 6.98
N LYS A 121 -22.18 -14.35 6.54
CA LYS A 121 -22.97 -13.46 7.42
C LYS A 121 -23.40 -14.20 8.68
N GLY A 122 -23.45 -13.50 9.81
CA GLY A 122 -23.94 -14.08 11.07
C GLY A 122 -25.33 -14.73 10.98
N SER A 123 -26.21 -14.19 10.12
CA SER A 123 -27.55 -14.70 9.84
C SER A 123 -27.59 -15.85 8.83
N SER A 124 -26.48 -16.21 8.19
CA SER A 124 -26.45 -17.28 7.18
C SER A 124 -26.75 -18.65 7.78
N THR A 125 -27.40 -19.52 7.01
CA THR A 125 -27.67 -20.91 7.36
C THR A 125 -26.57 -21.87 6.92
N ILE A 126 -25.58 -21.39 6.14
CA ILE A 126 -24.43 -22.21 5.69
C ILE A 126 -23.67 -22.69 6.89
N SER A 127 -23.45 -24.01 6.98
CA SER A 127 -22.77 -24.73 8.08
C SER A 127 -21.74 -25.73 7.59
N SER A 128 -21.76 -26.07 6.31
CA SER A 128 -20.85 -27.02 5.67
C SER A 128 -20.46 -26.57 4.25
N TYR A 129 -19.49 -27.22 3.62
CA TYR A 129 -19.14 -26.96 2.22
C TYR A 129 -20.25 -27.42 1.26
N GLU A 130 -21.04 -28.44 1.62
CA GLU A 130 -22.17 -28.95 0.85
C GLU A 130 -23.27 -27.90 0.71
N ASP A 131 -23.46 -27.03 1.72
CA ASP A 131 -24.45 -25.94 1.71
C ASP A 131 -24.08 -24.83 0.70
N LEU A 132 -22.87 -24.86 0.12
CA LEU A 132 -22.41 -23.92 -0.89
C LEU A 132 -22.93 -24.24 -2.30
N ASN A 133 -23.59 -25.39 -2.50
CA ASN A 133 -24.07 -25.76 -3.83
C ASN A 133 -25.00 -24.66 -4.39
N GLY A 134 -24.66 -24.17 -5.60
CA GLY A 134 -25.36 -23.06 -6.27
C GLY A 134 -25.08 -21.67 -5.70
N LYS A 135 -24.39 -21.53 -4.57
CA LYS A 135 -24.02 -20.28 -3.91
C LYS A 135 -22.84 -19.62 -4.58
N THR A 136 -22.65 -18.33 -4.32
CA THR A 136 -21.50 -17.56 -4.82
C THR A 136 -20.53 -17.30 -3.67
N VAL A 137 -19.30 -17.77 -3.82
CA VAL A 137 -18.20 -17.57 -2.86
C VAL A 137 -17.24 -16.51 -3.43
N GLY A 138 -17.04 -15.43 -2.69
CA GLY A 138 -16.06 -14.40 -3.01
C GLY A 138 -14.67 -14.80 -2.53
N VAL A 139 -13.66 -14.43 -3.31
CA VAL A 139 -12.25 -14.63 -2.96
C VAL A 139 -11.40 -13.57 -3.62
N LYS A 140 -10.31 -13.19 -2.97
CA LYS A 140 -9.35 -12.25 -3.54
C LYS A 140 -8.51 -12.96 -4.61
N ASN A 141 -8.29 -12.26 -5.72
CA ASN A 141 -7.56 -12.78 -6.87
C ASN A 141 -6.10 -13.11 -6.50
N GLY A 142 -5.51 -14.13 -7.15
CA GLY A 142 -4.11 -14.54 -6.97
C GLY A 142 -3.78 -15.22 -5.64
N THR A 143 -4.74 -15.39 -4.72
CA THR A 143 -4.50 -15.94 -3.38
C THR A 143 -4.48 -17.49 -3.33
N ALA A 144 -3.86 -18.05 -2.29
CA ALA A 144 -3.95 -19.48 -2.01
C ALA A 144 -5.40 -19.93 -1.72
N SER A 145 -6.21 -19.06 -1.12
CA SER A 145 -7.65 -19.29 -0.93
C SER A 145 -8.41 -19.45 -2.25
N GLN A 146 -8.02 -18.71 -3.29
CA GLN A 146 -8.57 -18.88 -4.64
C GLN A 146 -8.19 -20.24 -5.23
N THR A 147 -6.94 -20.67 -5.08
CA THR A 147 -6.49 -21.98 -5.53
C THR A 147 -7.30 -23.08 -4.86
N PHE A 148 -7.48 -23.01 -3.53
CA PHE A 148 -8.31 -23.94 -2.77
C PHE A 148 -9.75 -24.00 -3.29
N LEU A 149 -10.36 -22.84 -3.59
CA LEU A 149 -11.72 -22.81 -4.15
C LEU A 149 -11.78 -23.43 -5.56
N ASN A 150 -10.81 -23.13 -6.42
CA ASN A 150 -10.77 -23.71 -7.78
C ASN A 150 -10.69 -25.25 -7.75
N GLU A 151 -9.86 -25.81 -6.88
CA GLU A 151 -9.69 -27.26 -6.72
C GLU A 151 -10.95 -27.96 -6.19
N ASN A 152 -11.75 -27.28 -5.38
CA ASN A 152 -12.91 -27.85 -4.73
C ASN A 152 -14.25 -27.48 -5.38
N GLN A 153 -14.26 -26.62 -6.40
CA GLN A 153 -15.47 -26.11 -7.03
C GLN A 153 -16.37 -27.21 -7.58
N SER A 154 -15.77 -28.17 -8.31
CA SER A 154 -16.52 -29.27 -8.92
C SER A 154 -17.16 -30.19 -7.89
N LYS A 155 -16.52 -30.32 -6.71
CA LYS A 155 -17.00 -31.18 -5.63
C LYS A 155 -18.22 -30.60 -4.92
N TYR A 156 -18.24 -29.28 -4.68
CA TYR A 156 -19.26 -28.63 -3.87
C TYR A 156 -20.24 -27.77 -4.65
N GLY A 157 -20.02 -27.54 -5.96
CA GLY A 157 -20.98 -26.89 -6.86
C GLY A 157 -21.21 -25.40 -6.66
N TYR A 158 -20.31 -24.69 -5.99
CA TYR A 158 -20.41 -23.23 -5.82
C TYR A 158 -19.87 -22.48 -7.04
N LYS A 159 -20.25 -21.21 -7.12
CA LYS A 159 -19.70 -20.24 -8.09
C LYS A 159 -18.62 -19.40 -7.40
N ILE A 160 -17.53 -19.13 -8.10
CA ILE A 160 -16.45 -18.28 -7.60
C ILE A 160 -16.60 -16.88 -8.20
N LYS A 161 -16.51 -15.86 -7.35
CA LYS A 161 -16.39 -14.46 -7.76
C LYS A 161 -15.10 -13.89 -7.19
N THR A 162 -14.21 -13.45 -8.09
CA THR A 162 -12.91 -12.87 -7.71
C THR A 162 -13.01 -11.36 -7.49
N PHE A 163 -12.17 -10.85 -6.61
CA PHE A 163 -12.05 -9.44 -6.25
C PHE A 163 -10.58 -9.03 -6.26
N SER A 164 -10.30 -7.77 -6.61
CA SER A 164 -8.95 -7.19 -6.56
C SER A 164 -8.48 -6.91 -5.13
N ASP A 165 -9.43 -6.61 -4.22
CA ASP A 165 -9.16 -6.24 -2.85
C ASP A 165 -10.18 -6.85 -1.87
N ALA A 166 -9.79 -6.95 -0.60
CA ALA A 166 -10.61 -7.54 0.44
C ALA A 166 -11.81 -6.65 0.80
N ALA A 167 -11.69 -5.32 0.75
CA ALA A 167 -12.76 -4.41 1.13
C ALA A 167 -13.98 -4.61 0.22
N SER A 168 -13.80 -4.58 -1.10
CA SER A 168 -14.85 -4.84 -2.10
C SER A 168 -15.49 -6.23 -1.95
N MET A 169 -14.68 -7.22 -1.57
CA MET A 169 -15.16 -8.58 -1.31
C MET A 169 -16.08 -8.63 -0.08
N TYR A 170 -15.66 -8.05 1.03
CA TYR A 170 -16.49 -8.01 2.25
C TYR A 170 -17.73 -7.14 2.08
N ASP A 171 -17.66 -6.03 1.35
CA ASP A 171 -18.82 -5.20 1.00
C ASP A 171 -19.84 -5.99 0.16
N SER A 172 -19.35 -6.80 -0.79
CA SER A 172 -20.22 -7.68 -1.58
C SER A 172 -20.91 -8.75 -0.71
N LEU A 173 -20.22 -9.28 0.31
CA LEU A 173 -20.85 -10.17 1.28
C LEU A 173 -21.88 -9.43 2.12
N ASN A 174 -21.57 -8.25 2.64
CA ASN A 174 -22.47 -7.45 3.47
C ASN A 174 -23.74 -7.03 2.72
N THR A 175 -23.64 -6.66 1.47
CA THR A 175 -24.80 -6.31 0.61
C THR A 175 -25.60 -7.53 0.14
N GLY A 176 -25.03 -8.74 0.24
CA GLY A 176 -25.67 -9.98 -0.22
C GLY A 176 -25.49 -10.26 -1.72
N SER A 177 -24.56 -9.58 -2.36
CA SER A 177 -24.15 -9.85 -3.75
C SER A 177 -23.37 -11.17 -3.89
N ILE A 178 -22.83 -11.68 -2.79
CA ILE A 178 -22.23 -13.00 -2.63
C ILE A 178 -22.73 -13.63 -1.33
N ASP A 179 -22.68 -14.96 -1.22
CA ASP A 179 -23.21 -15.73 -0.08
C ASP A 179 -22.16 -16.00 0.99
N ALA A 180 -20.90 -16.12 0.61
CA ALA A 180 -19.76 -16.43 1.48
C ALA A 180 -18.47 -15.78 0.94
N VAL A 181 -17.45 -15.73 1.77
CA VAL A 181 -16.07 -15.38 1.39
C VAL A 181 -15.13 -16.50 1.82
N MET A 182 -14.07 -16.72 1.06
CA MET A 182 -12.94 -17.55 1.47
C MET A 182 -11.72 -16.65 1.61
N ASP A 183 -11.14 -16.62 2.81
CA ASP A 183 -10.00 -15.77 3.12
C ASP A 183 -9.15 -16.40 4.22
N ASP A 184 -8.01 -15.80 4.53
CA ASP A 184 -7.13 -16.29 5.60
C ASP A 184 -7.80 -16.12 6.97
N GLU A 185 -7.66 -17.11 7.81
CA GLU A 185 -8.29 -17.16 9.12
C GLU A 185 -8.01 -15.91 9.99
N PRO A 186 -6.76 -15.38 10.08
CA PRO A 186 -6.51 -14.18 10.85
C PRO A 186 -7.23 -12.94 10.27
N VAL A 187 -7.45 -12.89 8.95
CA VAL A 187 -8.14 -11.78 8.28
C VAL A 187 -9.62 -11.77 8.65
N ILE A 188 -10.30 -12.92 8.53
CA ILE A 188 -11.72 -13.01 8.92
C ILE A 188 -11.90 -12.77 10.43
N LYS A 189 -11.04 -13.35 11.27
CA LYS A 189 -11.09 -13.12 12.72
C LYS A 189 -10.87 -11.65 13.09
N TYR A 190 -9.92 -10.99 12.42
CA TYR A 190 -9.72 -9.57 12.61
C TYR A 190 -10.97 -8.76 12.20
N SER A 191 -11.57 -9.05 11.05
CA SER A 191 -12.79 -8.39 10.58
C SER A 191 -13.95 -8.57 11.58
N ILE A 192 -14.12 -9.77 12.16
CA ILE A 192 -15.10 -10.02 13.23
C ILE A 192 -14.81 -9.17 14.46
N SER A 193 -13.54 -9.05 14.87
CA SER A 193 -13.13 -8.24 16.02
C SER A 193 -13.36 -6.73 15.81
N GLN A 194 -13.38 -6.28 14.56
CA GLN A 194 -13.71 -4.90 14.17
C GLN A 194 -15.23 -4.67 14.05
N GLY A 195 -16.05 -5.63 14.48
CA GLY A 195 -17.52 -5.46 14.51
C GLY A 195 -18.26 -6.01 13.28
N GLN A 196 -17.54 -6.61 12.32
CA GLN A 196 -18.21 -7.25 11.19
C GLN A 196 -19.08 -8.42 11.68
N LYS A 197 -20.36 -8.42 11.30
CA LYS A 197 -21.33 -9.46 11.69
C LYS A 197 -21.14 -10.74 10.87
N LEU A 198 -19.97 -11.35 10.99
CA LEU A 198 -19.58 -12.57 10.30
C LEU A 198 -19.47 -13.74 11.29
N LYS A 199 -19.55 -14.96 10.75
CA LYS A 199 -19.20 -16.19 11.45
C LYS A 199 -18.39 -17.11 10.53
N THR A 200 -17.60 -17.98 11.13
CA THR A 200 -16.80 -19.01 10.47
C THR A 200 -17.36 -20.39 10.83
N PRO A 201 -18.32 -20.92 10.04
CA PRO A 201 -19.04 -22.12 10.40
C PRO A 201 -18.23 -23.41 10.24
N ILE A 202 -17.15 -23.37 9.47
CA ILE A 202 -16.32 -24.51 9.11
C ILE A 202 -14.91 -24.26 9.63
N LYS A 203 -14.25 -25.34 10.12
CA LYS A 203 -12.85 -25.26 10.54
C LYS A 203 -11.95 -24.90 9.35
N GLY A 204 -10.97 -24.04 9.59
CA GLY A 204 -10.00 -23.64 8.58
C GLY A 204 -9.17 -24.81 8.04
N THR A 205 -8.80 -24.71 6.78
CA THR A 205 -7.91 -25.66 6.10
C THR A 205 -6.52 -25.03 5.97
N PRO A 206 -5.43 -25.74 6.33
CA PRO A 206 -4.08 -25.22 6.16
C PRO A 206 -3.78 -24.88 4.70
N ILE A 207 -3.23 -23.68 4.47
CA ILE A 207 -2.78 -23.22 3.14
C ILE A 207 -1.27 -23.02 3.07
N GLY A 208 -0.58 -23.42 4.13
CA GLY A 208 0.87 -23.38 4.23
C GLY A 208 1.42 -22.22 5.03
N ASP A 209 2.71 -22.10 4.97
CA ASP A 209 3.47 -21.06 5.64
C ASP A 209 3.42 -19.75 4.87
N THR A 210 3.51 -18.64 5.60
CA THR A 210 3.59 -17.28 5.06
C THR A 210 5.02 -16.79 5.18
N ALA A 211 5.59 -16.29 4.08
CA ALA A 211 6.98 -15.87 4.03
C ALA A 211 7.16 -14.60 3.19
N PHE A 212 8.27 -13.91 3.43
CA PHE A 212 8.79 -12.88 2.54
C PHE A 212 9.35 -13.54 1.28
N ALA A 213 9.23 -12.89 0.12
CA ALA A 213 9.72 -13.46 -1.12
C ALA A 213 10.44 -12.43 -1.98
N VAL A 214 11.39 -12.92 -2.77
CA VAL A 214 12.07 -12.19 -3.84
C VAL A 214 11.88 -12.93 -5.16
N LYS A 215 12.17 -12.27 -6.29
CA LYS A 215 12.18 -12.95 -7.59
C LYS A 215 13.19 -14.08 -7.57
N LYS A 216 12.84 -15.21 -8.18
CA LYS A 216 13.68 -16.40 -8.29
C LYS A 216 15.10 -16.08 -8.76
N GLY A 217 16.10 -16.46 -7.97
CA GLY A 217 17.51 -16.23 -8.26
C GLY A 217 18.00 -14.77 -8.10
N SER A 218 17.17 -13.88 -7.54
CA SER A 218 17.51 -12.47 -7.29
C SER A 218 17.62 -12.18 -5.79
N ASN A 219 18.43 -11.20 -5.41
CA ASN A 219 18.53 -10.66 -4.05
C ASN A 219 18.68 -11.73 -2.94
N PRO A 220 19.56 -12.74 -3.07
CA PRO A 220 19.74 -13.78 -2.04
C PRO A 220 20.22 -13.19 -0.71
N GLU A 221 20.95 -12.08 -0.74
CA GLU A 221 21.37 -11.34 0.46
C GLU A 221 20.19 -10.75 1.22
N LEU A 222 19.14 -10.28 0.52
CA LEU A 222 17.94 -9.74 1.15
C LEU A 222 17.16 -10.85 1.88
N ILE A 223 17.06 -12.04 1.30
CA ILE A 223 16.51 -13.22 1.96
C ILE A 223 17.29 -13.56 3.23
N GLN A 224 18.63 -13.55 3.14
CA GLN A 224 19.48 -13.85 4.29
C GLN A 224 19.34 -12.81 5.40
N MET A 225 19.32 -11.52 5.05
CA MET A 225 19.08 -10.44 6.01
C MET A 225 17.67 -10.57 6.63
N PHE A 226 16.65 -10.89 5.84
CA PHE A 226 15.31 -11.13 6.38
C PHE A 226 15.32 -12.26 7.40
N ASN A 227 15.92 -13.42 7.08
CA ASN A 227 15.96 -14.58 7.98
C ASN A 227 16.75 -14.28 9.27
N ASN A 228 17.89 -13.60 9.16
CA ASN A 228 18.69 -13.20 10.32
C ASN A 228 17.92 -12.23 11.22
N GLY A 229 17.32 -11.20 10.64
CA GLY A 229 16.51 -10.23 11.37
C GLY A 229 15.28 -10.86 12.00
N LEU A 230 14.58 -11.75 11.29
CA LEU A 230 13.45 -12.51 11.83
C LEU A 230 13.85 -13.35 13.04
N ALA A 231 14.99 -14.04 12.98
CA ALA A 231 15.51 -14.81 14.09
C ALA A 231 15.84 -13.91 15.30
N ASN A 232 16.45 -12.74 15.06
CA ASN A 232 16.81 -11.78 16.10
C ASN A 232 15.56 -11.21 16.80
N ILE A 233 14.57 -10.74 16.03
CA ILE A 233 13.34 -10.17 16.60
C ILE A 233 12.44 -11.22 17.27
N LYS A 234 12.51 -12.49 16.84
CA LYS A 234 11.90 -13.63 17.58
C LYS A 234 12.60 -13.82 18.91
N LYS A 235 13.94 -13.82 18.94
CA LYS A 235 14.73 -14.05 20.15
C LYS A 235 14.58 -12.91 21.20
N ASN A 236 14.51 -11.66 20.77
CA ASN A 236 14.38 -10.50 21.67
C ASN A 236 12.93 -10.20 22.07
N GLY A 237 11.96 -10.97 21.56
CA GLY A 237 10.53 -10.85 21.86
C GLY A 237 9.80 -9.75 21.09
N GLN A 238 10.45 -9.02 20.20
CA GLN A 238 9.84 -7.98 19.38
C GLN A 238 8.79 -8.57 18.42
N TYR A 239 9.09 -9.71 17.82
CA TYR A 239 8.15 -10.45 16.98
C TYR A 239 6.82 -10.72 17.70
N GLN A 240 6.88 -11.23 18.94
CA GLN A 240 5.67 -11.51 19.71
C GLN A 240 4.89 -10.24 20.03
N LYS A 241 5.58 -9.13 20.34
CA LYS A 241 4.92 -7.84 20.55
C LYS A 241 4.19 -7.34 19.30
N ILE A 242 4.78 -7.54 18.11
CA ILE A 242 4.13 -7.20 16.84
C ILE A 242 2.85 -8.04 16.67
N LEU A 243 2.92 -9.36 16.84
CA LEU A 243 1.73 -10.20 16.73
C LEU A 243 0.66 -9.82 17.76
N ASP A 244 1.05 -9.62 19.01
CA ASP A 244 0.14 -9.26 20.10
C ASP A 244 -0.57 -7.92 19.84
N LYS A 245 0.09 -6.95 19.23
CA LYS A 245 -0.48 -5.65 18.87
C LYS A 245 -1.72 -5.79 17.98
N TYR A 246 -1.70 -6.74 17.05
CA TYR A 246 -2.75 -6.90 16.05
C TYR A 246 -3.70 -8.06 16.33
N LEU A 247 -3.21 -9.17 16.91
CA LEU A 247 -3.99 -10.39 17.08
C LEU A 247 -4.61 -10.50 18.49
N LYS A 248 -3.96 -9.99 19.56
CA LYS A 248 -4.55 -10.02 20.90
C LYS A 248 -5.70 -9.03 21.07
N LYS A 249 -5.64 -7.87 20.41
CA LYS A 249 -6.77 -6.93 20.35
C LYS A 249 -8.02 -7.58 19.77
N SER A 250 -7.85 -8.56 18.89
CA SER A 250 -8.92 -9.38 18.33
C SER A 250 -9.60 -10.30 19.37
N ASN A 251 -8.91 -10.70 20.43
CA ASN A 251 -9.44 -11.64 21.43
C ASN A 251 -9.95 -10.96 22.71
N SER A 252 -9.71 -9.66 22.90
CA SER A 252 -10.00 -8.95 24.16
C SER A 252 -11.23 -8.02 24.12
N ASN A 253 -11.91 -7.88 22.99
CA ASN A 253 -13.10 -7.03 22.88
C ASN A 253 -14.41 -7.74 23.28
N THR A 254 -14.36 -8.69 24.22
CA THR A 254 -15.59 -9.24 24.85
C THR A 254 -15.89 -8.57 26.19
N SER A 255 -15.23 -7.51 26.57
CA SER A 255 -15.58 -6.76 27.79
C SER A 255 -14.93 -5.36 27.80
N SER A 256 -15.54 -4.42 27.13
CA SER A 256 -15.58 -3.04 27.60
C SER A 256 -16.79 -2.35 26.94
N SER A 257 -17.79 -2.17 27.76
CA SER A 257 -18.92 -1.28 27.56
C SER A 257 -18.37 0.14 27.32
N ASP A 258 -18.31 0.53 26.07
CA ASP A 258 -18.36 1.92 25.71
C ASP A 258 -19.40 2.10 24.61
N SER A 259 -20.30 3.02 24.84
CA SER A 259 -21.50 3.38 24.14
C SER A 259 -21.56 2.91 22.68
N THR A 260 -22.34 1.86 22.44
CA THR A 260 -22.70 1.39 21.09
C THR A 260 -23.51 2.46 20.37
N VAL A 261 -22.83 3.35 19.68
CA VAL A 261 -23.46 4.15 18.64
C VAL A 261 -23.77 3.19 17.49
N ASP A 262 -25.03 3.02 17.18
CA ASP A 262 -25.50 2.07 16.16
C ASP A 262 -25.01 2.50 14.77
N GLU A 263 -23.91 1.89 14.30
CA GLU A 263 -23.29 2.17 12.98
C GLU A 263 -24.18 1.80 11.80
N THR A 264 -25.34 1.17 12.04
CA THR A 264 -26.34 0.91 11.00
C THR A 264 -27.17 2.13 10.65
N THR A 265 -27.05 3.20 11.44
CA THR A 265 -27.76 4.47 11.19
C THR A 265 -26.81 5.53 10.63
N ILE A 266 -27.33 6.40 9.74
CA ILE A 266 -26.59 7.54 9.18
C ILE A 266 -25.99 8.42 10.30
N TRP A 267 -26.72 8.59 11.40
CA TRP A 267 -26.27 9.35 12.56
C TRP A 267 -25.09 8.68 13.30
N GLY A 268 -25.11 7.35 13.43
CA GLY A 268 -24.01 6.59 14.02
C GLY A 268 -22.74 6.67 13.19
N LEU A 269 -22.85 6.54 11.86
CA LEU A 269 -21.74 6.71 10.93
C LEU A 269 -21.15 8.13 10.99
N LEU A 270 -22.01 9.16 11.04
CA LEU A 270 -21.57 10.55 11.18
C LEU A 270 -20.85 10.79 12.51
N GLN A 271 -21.38 10.23 13.60
CA GLN A 271 -20.82 10.43 14.94
C GLN A 271 -19.47 9.72 15.13
N ASN A 272 -19.27 8.55 14.54
CA ASN A 272 -18.00 7.83 14.60
C ASN A 272 -16.92 8.40 13.67
N ASN A 273 -17.35 8.97 12.54
CA ASN A 273 -16.41 9.42 11.49
C ASN A 273 -16.35 10.95 11.35
N TYR A 274 -16.99 11.74 12.27
CA TYR A 274 -17.10 13.20 12.11
C TYR A 274 -15.74 13.90 11.98
N LYS A 275 -14.70 13.43 12.66
CA LYS A 275 -13.34 14.01 12.58
C LYS A 275 -12.74 13.83 11.18
N GLN A 276 -12.92 12.65 10.58
CA GLN A 276 -12.44 12.38 9.21
C GLN A 276 -13.25 13.17 8.19
N LEU A 277 -14.58 13.23 8.37
CA LEU A 277 -15.48 14.02 7.52
C LEU A 277 -15.16 15.52 7.60
N LEU A 278 -14.92 16.05 8.80
CA LEU A 278 -14.52 17.45 8.98
C LEU A 278 -13.12 17.73 8.41
N SER A 279 -12.17 16.82 8.56
CA SER A 279 -10.84 16.94 7.95
C SER A 279 -10.94 16.94 6.43
N GLY A 280 -11.68 16.00 5.83
CA GLY A 280 -11.91 15.94 4.39
C GLY A 280 -12.63 17.19 3.87
N LEU A 281 -13.65 17.67 4.59
CA LEU A 281 -14.34 18.93 4.27
C LEU A 281 -13.38 20.12 4.34
N GLY A 282 -12.52 20.17 5.36
CA GLY A 282 -11.51 21.22 5.52
C GLY A 282 -10.53 21.27 4.37
N ILE A 283 -10.00 20.12 3.95
CA ILE A 283 -9.11 20.00 2.80
C ILE A 283 -9.82 20.43 1.51
N THR A 284 -11.05 19.99 1.31
CA THR A 284 -11.85 20.33 0.12
C THR A 284 -12.11 21.84 0.06
N LEU A 285 -12.47 22.47 1.18
CA LEU A 285 -12.66 23.92 1.25
C LEU A 285 -11.35 24.68 1.00
N ALA A 286 -10.24 24.25 1.60
CA ALA A 286 -8.94 24.86 1.40
C ALA A 286 -8.50 24.80 -0.08
N LEU A 287 -8.66 23.64 -0.73
CA LEU A 287 -8.37 23.45 -2.16
C LEU A 287 -9.31 24.31 -3.03
N ALA A 288 -10.60 24.36 -2.71
CA ALA A 288 -11.57 25.17 -3.46
C ALA A 288 -11.26 26.66 -3.36
N LEU A 289 -10.93 27.18 -2.17
CA LEU A 289 -10.57 28.56 -1.95
C LEU A 289 -9.26 28.93 -2.65
N LEU A 290 -8.25 28.05 -2.57
CA LEU A 290 -6.97 28.24 -3.25
C LEU A 290 -7.17 28.25 -4.78
N SER A 291 -7.91 27.30 -5.32
CA SER A 291 -8.21 27.22 -6.75
C SER A 291 -9.00 28.44 -7.21
N PHE A 292 -9.96 28.90 -6.43
CA PHE A 292 -10.73 30.12 -6.72
C PHE A 292 -9.86 31.36 -6.74
N ALA A 293 -8.93 31.52 -5.77
CA ALA A 293 -8.00 32.64 -5.73
C ALA A 293 -7.08 32.66 -6.96
N ILE A 294 -6.54 31.50 -7.35
CA ILE A 294 -5.69 31.37 -8.54
C ILE A 294 -6.51 31.70 -9.81
N ALA A 295 -7.71 31.13 -9.93
CA ALA A 295 -8.58 31.38 -11.07
C ALA A 295 -8.97 32.86 -11.20
N MET A 296 -9.23 33.55 -10.07
CA MET A 296 -9.52 34.97 -10.04
C MET A 296 -8.34 35.80 -10.57
N VAL A 297 -7.10 35.51 -10.12
CA VAL A 297 -5.91 36.22 -10.60
C VAL A 297 -5.70 36.02 -12.10
N ILE A 298 -5.78 34.76 -12.57
CA ILE A 298 -5.67 34.43 -13.99
C ILE A 298 -6.78 35.15 -14.81
N GLY A 299 -8.02 35.07 -14.32
CA GLY A 299 -9.17 35.70 -14.97
C GLY A 299 -9.04 37.21 -15.08
N ILE A 300 -8.53 37.90 -14.05
CA ILE A 300 -8.27 39.34 -14.09
C ILE A 300 -7.18 39.67 -15.12
N ILE A 301 -6.08 38.94 -15.15
CA ILE A 301 -4.96 39.13 -16.08
C ILE A 301 -5.46 39.00 -17.54
N PHE A 302 -6.14 37.90 -17.87
CA PHE A 302 -6.64 37.68 -19.22
C PHE A 302 -7.82 38.62 -19.55
N GLY A 303 -8.64 39.00 -18.57
CA GLY A 303 -9.67 40.01 -18.72
C GLY A 303 -9.07 41.40 -19.10
N MET A 304 -7.97 41.78 -18.44
CA MET A 304 -7.24 43.03 -18.79
C MET A 304 -6.60 42.93 -20.19
N PHE A 305 -6.07 41.77 -20.57
CA PHE A 305 -5.52 41.55 -21.90
C PHE A 305 -6.59 41.70 -23.01
N SER A 306 -7.81 41.21 -22.72
CA SER A 306 -8.95 41.26 -23.65
C SER A 306 -9.37 42.70 -24.04
N VAL A 307 -9.23 43.66 -23.11
CA VAL A 307 -9.57 45.06 -23.34
C VAL A 307 -8.36 45.95 -23.68
N SER A 308 -7.17 45.34 -23.80
CA SER A 308 -5.92 46.06 -24.10
C SER A 308 -5.92 46.70 -25.51
N PRO A 309 -5.36 47.92 -25.67
CA PRO A 309 -5.16 48.52 -26.98
C PRO A 309 -4.13 47.75 -27.82
N VAL A 310 -3.28 46.92 -27.19
CA VAL A 310 -2.25 46.12 -27.86
C VAL A 310 -2.88 44.89 -28.49
N LYS A 311 -2.90 44.81 -29.82
CA LYS A 311 -3.54 43.74 -30.60
C LYS A 311 -3.02 42.33 -30.23
N ALA A 312 -1.72 42.20 -29.92
CA ALA A 312 -1.11 40.93 -29.54
C ALA A 312 -1.69 40.39 -28.23
N LEU A 313 -1.86 41.22 -27.20
CA LEU A 313 -2.41 40.81 -25.90
C LEU A 313 -3.88 40.37 -26.03
N ARG A 314 -4.65 41.06 -26.87
CA ARG A 314 -6.04 40.68 -27.13
C ARG A 314 -6.14 39.31 -27.80
N ILE A 315 -5.30 39.03 -28.81
CA ILE A 315 -5.27 37.73 -29.47
C ILE A 315 -4.89 36.62 -28.50
N ILE A 316 -3.90 36.82 -27.62
CA ILE A 316 -3.49 35.85 -26.60
C ILE A 316 -4.66 35.55 -25.67
N SER A 317 -5.42 36.58 -25.23
CA SER A 317 -6.58 36.39 -24.37
C SER A 317 -7.70 35.60 -25.06
N GLU A 318 -8.01 35.96 -26.33
CA GLU A 318 -9.03 35.26 -27.12
C GLU A 318 -8.69 33.78 -27.28
N VAL A 319 -7.47 33.45 -27.71
CA VAL A 319 -7.01 32.04 -27.86
C VAL A 319 -7.06 31.30 -26.53
N PHE A 320 -6.61 31.92 -25.43
CA PHE A 320 -6.66 31.27 -24.11
C PHE A 320 -8.10 30.92 -23.69
N VAL A 321 -9.01 31.91 -23.83
CA VAL A 321 -10.41 31.71 -23.45
C VAL A 321 -11.08 30.65 -24.34
N ASP A 322 -10.84 30.67 -25.64
CA ASP A 322 -11.41 29.72 -26.59
C ASP A 322 -10.91 28.27 -26.33
N VAL A 323 -9.62 28.12 -26.02
CA VAL A 323 -9.04 26.82 -25.64
C VAL A 323 -9.69 26.26 -24.35
N ILE A 324 -9.76 27.10 -23.31
CA ILE A 324 -10.33 26.65 -22.00
C ILE A 324 -11.83 26.33 -22.14
N ARG A 325 -12.58 27.09 -22.97
CA ARG A 325 -14.02 26.85 -23.17
C ARG A 325 -14.32 25.73 -24.18
N GLY A 326 -13.42 25.49 -25.13
CA GLY A 326 -13.59 24.53 -26.20
C GLY A 326 -13.21 23.09 -25.81
N ILE A 327 -12.42 22.89 -24.77
CA ILE A 327 -11.99 21.55 -24.33
C ILE A 327 -12.91 21.05 -23.21
N PRO A 328 -13.48 19.82 -23.31
CA PRO A 328 -14.22 19.22 -22.22
C PRO A 328 -13.37 19.19 -20.93
N LEU A 329 -13.96 19.60 -19.79
CA LEU A 329 -13.27 19.78 -18.52
C LEU A 329 -12.45 18.54 -18.09
N MET A 330 -12.99 17.33 -18.35
CA MET A 330 -12.32 16.08 -18.01
C MET A 330 -11.03 15.87 -18.82
N ILE A 331 -11.04 16.20 -20.11
CA ILE A 331 -9.85 16.12 -20.99
C ILE A 331 -8.81 17.13 -20.56
N LEU A 332 -9.24 18.36 -20.24
CA LEU A 332 -8.35 19.43 -19.77
C LEU A 332 -7.71 19.04 -18.44
N ALA A 333 -8.48 18.48 -17.50
CA ALA A 333 -7.97 17.99 -16.23
C ALA A 333 -6.95 16.86 -16.41
N ALA A 334 -7.23 15.88 -17.26
CA ALA A 334 -6.31 14.79 -17.57
C ALA A 334 -5.01 15.31 -18.22
N PHE A 335 -5.11 16.28 -19.13
CA PHE A 335 -3.95 16.88 -19.77
C PHE A 335 -3.07 17.67 -18.77
N ILE A 336 -3.69 18.41 -17.85
CA ILE A 336 -2.95 19.15 -16.80
C ILE A 336 -2.29 18.16 -15.83
N PHE A 337 -2.99 17.08 -15.44
CA PHE A 337 -2.50 16.15 -14.43
C PHE A 337 -1.42 15.19 -14.97
N TRP A 338 -1.59 14.66 -16.18
CA TRP A 338 -0.64 13.71 -16.76
C TRP A 338 0.18 14.29 -17.91
N GLY A 339 -0.43 15.09 -18.77
CA GLY A 339 0.22 15.59 -19.99
C GLY A 339 1.31 16.61 -19.72
N ILE A 340 1.05 17.61 -18.89
CA ILE A 340 2.05 18.67 -18.60
C ILE A 340 3.24 18.12 -17.81
N PRO A 341 3.08 17.32 -16.72
CA PRO A 341 4.22 16.76 -16.01
C PRO A 341 5.10 15.87 -16.89
N ASN A 342 4.53 14.98 -17.70
CA ASN A 342 5.29 14.13 -18.62
C ASN A 342 6.01 14.94 -19.70
N LEU A 343 5.43 16.06 -20.16
CA LEU A 343 6.08 16.94 -21.09
C LEU A 343 7.30 17.64 -20.46
N ILE A 344 7.16 18.11 -19.22
CA ILE A 344 8.26 18.73 -18.45
C ILE A 344 9.39 17.72 -18.21
N GLU A 345 9.06 16.48 -17.82
CA GLU A 345 10.03 15.39 -17.65
C GLU A 345 10.81 15.12 -18.95
N SER A 346 10.10 15.05 -20.09
CA SER A 346 10.74 14.83 -21.39
C SER A 346 11.66 15.96 -21.82
N MET A 347 11.40 17.20 -21.35
CA MET A 347 12.21 18.40 -21.67
C MET A 347 13.36 18.62 -20.70
N THR A 348 13.22 18.25 -19.44
CA THR A 348 14.19 18.55 -18.37
C THR A 348 15.02 17.36 -17.94
N GLY A 349 14.61 16.13 -18.27
CA GLY A 349 15.25 14.89 -17.80
C GLY A 349 15.12 14.64 -16.29
N HIS A 350 14.33 15.44 -15.57
CA HIS A 350 14.04 15.23 -14.15
C HIS A 350 12.77 14.39 -14.02
N GLN A 351 12.84 13.32 -13.21
CA GLN A 351 11.68 12.46 -12.92
C GLN A 351 10.55 13.29 -12.31
N ASN A 352 9.35 12.99 -12.76
CA ASN A 352 8.14 13.67 -12.29
C ASN A 352 7.69 13.10 -10.96
N PRO A 353 7.66 13.88 -9.86
CA PRO A 353 7.21 13.40 -8.56
C PRO A 353 5.73 12.95 -8.53
N ILE A 354 4.95 13.23 -9.58
CA ILE A 354 3.55 12.79 -9.69
C ILE A 354 3.45 11.34 -10.17
N ASN A 355 4.45 10.81 -10.90
CA ASN A 355 4.47 9.40 -11.29
C ASN A 355 4.59 8.44 -10.10
N ASP A 356 5.02 8.95 -8.92
CA ASP A 356 5.09 8.17 -7.68
C ASP A 356 3.70 8.05 -6.98
N PHE A 357 2.65 8.72 -7.50
CA PHE A 357 1.28 8.72 -6.95
C PHE A 357 0.25 8.00 -7.85
N VAL A 358 0.66 7.38 -8.94
CA VAL A 358 -0.15 6.59 -9.87
C VAL A 358 0.40 5.16 -9.91
#